data_1bdbbed74f52a81b3c05efb65a46268e
#
_entry.id   1bdbbed74f52a81b3c05efb65a46268e
#
_cell.length_a   1.000
_cell.length_b   1.000
_cell.length_c   1.000
_cell.angle_alpha   90.00
_cell.angle_beta   90.00
_cell.angle_gamma   90.00
#
_symmetry.space_group_name_H-M   'P 1'
#
loop_
_entity.id
_entity.type
_entity.pdbx_description
1 polymer ?
#
loop_
_entity_poly.entity_id
_entity_poly.type
_entity_poly.pdbx_seq_one_letter_code
_entity_poly.pdbx_strand_id
1 'polypeptide(L)'
;MDSLEKLAKDRGNFTGVILGHENCPQYYRQSYVPEMVSLAVENGFDVKVNIPVIFEDFLDEFKEEACRIIEEYPQVKIFANDWGMLYYLHGRYPERTFGAGKGISFTYADNPWNEHILLAEKEKYQEALKAANMQNPDTIDQMKLLGIDEIEMSDLELSEGAYKHMNDEGFIVSVNKGMTVATMSRACHCLRFVDKLDEMGNCMDYCTKGIVLSIKDYYDMANNDHKPVSPETKSIQPDMCVDGNITMVKNIQPAGDYTGVSCMIHDERIMDI
;
A
#
# COMPACT_ATOMS: atom_id res chain seq x y z
N MET A 1 12.74 -17.60 2.45
CA MET A 1 13.97 -18.00 1.74
C MET A 1 13.66 -18.43 0.32
N ASP A 2 12.69 -19.28 0.09
CA ASP A 2 12.32 -19.76 -1.27
C ASP A 2 11.95 -18.63 -2.24
N SER A 3 11.29 -17.57 -1.77
CA SER A 3 10.88 -16.42 -2.60
C SER A 3 12.06 -15.61 -3.14
N LEU A 4 13.11 -15.35 -2.33
CA LEU A 4 14.29 -14.63 -2.81
C LEU A 4 15.19 -15.50 -3.71
N GLU A 5 15.26 -16.78 -3.47
CA GLU A 5 15.95 -17.70 -4.38
C GLU A 5 15.24 -17.77 -5.73
N LYS A 6 13.91 -17.73 -5.73
CA LYS A 6 13.09 -17.63 -6.94
C LYS A 6 13.33 -16.30 -7.66
N LEU A 7 13.29 -15.17 -6.93
CA LEU A 7 13.59 -13.84 -7.48
C LEU A 7 15.04 -13.74 -8.01
N ALA A 8 16.00 -14.36 -7.34
CA ALA A 8 17.39 -14.39 -7.82
C ALA A 8 17.54 -15.14 -9.15
N LYS A 9 16.71 -16.16 -9.39
CA LYS A 9 16.64 -16.87 -10.69
C LYS A 9 15.98 -16.02 -11.77
N ASP A 10 14.99 -15.19 -11.38
CA ASP A 10 14.23 -14.31 -12.28
C ASP A 10 14.82 -12.89 -12.37
N ARG A 11 16.04 -12.67 -11.91
CA ARG A 11 16.73 -11.37 -11.84
C ARG A 11 16.74 -10.58 -13.16
N GLY A 12 16.54 -11.23 -14.30
CA GLY A 12 16.42 -10.55 -15.60
C GLY A 12 15.16 -9.67 -15.73
N ASN A 13 14.16 -9.88 -14.89
CA ASN A 13 12.86 -9.21 -14.94
C ASN A 13 12.69 -8.13 -13.88
N PHE A 14 13.49 -8.15 -12.80
CA PHE A 14 13.33 -7.23 -11.66
C PHE A 14 14.66 -6.58 -11.30
N THR A 15 14.64 -5.27 -11.07
CA THR A 15 15.80 -4.49 -10.64
C THR A 15 15.93 -4.40 -9.13
N GLY A 16 14.81 -4.55 -8.41
CA GLY A 16 14.75 -4.40 -6.97
C GLY A 16 13.66 -5.22 -6.32
N VAL A 17 13.62 -5.15 -5.00
CA VAL A 17 12.62 -5.81 -4.15
C VAL A 17 12.10 -4.83 -3.11
N ILE A 18 10.81 -4.95 -2.78
CA ILE A 18 10.21 -4.29 -1.63
C ILE A 18 9.93 -5.35 -0.59
N LEU A 19 10.49 -5.19 0.59
CA LEU A 19 10.33 -6.08 1.73
C LEU A 19 9.45 -5.42 2.79
N GLY A 20 8.78 -6.22 3.59
CA GLY A 20 7.89 -5.73 4.64
C GLY A 20 6.42 -5.76 4.25
N HIS A 21 5.62 -4.89 4.86
CA HIS A 21 4.18 -4.87 4.65
C HIS A 21 3.62 -3.47 4.89
N GLU A 22 2.56 -3.10 4.18
CA GLU A 22 1.97 -1.75 4.27
C GLU A 22 1.27 -1.50 5.59
N ASN A 23 0.68 -2.53 6.20
CA ASN A 23 -0.20 -2.31 7.35
C ASN A 23 -0.15 -3.38 8.44
N CYS A 24 0.39 -4.58 8.20
CA CYS A 24 0.38 -5.65 9.20
C CYS A 24 1.73 -5.79 9.91
N PRO A 25 1.88 -5.33 11.19
CA PRO A 25 3.10 -5.50 11.95
C PRO A 25 3.48 -6.97 12.17
N GLN A 26 2.51 -7.85 12.36
CA GLN A 26 2.79 -9.27 12.58
C GLN A 26 3.32 -9.95 11.33
N TYR A 27 2.76 -9.65 10.17
CA TYR A 27 3.29 -10.16 8.90
C TYR A 27 4.72 -9.68 8.67
N TYR A 28 4.98 -8.40 8.92
CA TYR A 28 6.33 -7.83 8.84
C TYR A 28 7.32 -8.60 9.74
N ARG A 29 6.98 -8.83 11.00
CA ARG A 29 7.83 -9.56 11.97
C ARG A 29 8.10 -11.00 11.54
N GLN A 30 7.09 -11.69 11.03
CA GLN A 30 7.18 -13.09 10.58
C GLN A 30 7.93 -13.24 9.26
N SER A 31 8.01 -12.18 8.47
CA SER A 31 8.73 -12.17 7.20
C SER A 31 10.24 -12.03 7.36
N TYR A 32 10.75 -11.95 8.57
CA TYR A 32 12.19 -11.84 8.85
C TYR A 32 12.86 -10.74 8.03
N VAL A 33 12.23 -9.56 8.00
CA VAL A 33 12.64 -8.45 7.11
C VAL A 33 14.13 -8.10 7.21
N PRO A 34 14.75 -8.00 8.40
CA PRO A 34 16.17 -7.66 8.49
C PRO A 34 17.09 -8.67 7.80
N GLU A 35 16.84 -9.97 7.98
CA GLU A 35 17.60 -11.03 7.35
C GLU A 35 17.38 -11.02 5.84
N MET A 36 16.18 -10.72 5.39
CA MET A 36 15.84 -10.61 3.98
C MET A 36 16.48 -9.39 3.33
N VAL A 37 16.62 -8.26 4.06
CA VAL A 37 17.36 -7.07 3.60
C VAL A 37 18.82 -7.43 3.33
N SER A 38 19.50 -8.09 4.29
CA SER A 38 20.89 -8.54 4.10
C SER A 38 21.03 -9.38 2.85
N LEU A 39 20.21 -10.41 2.72
CA LEU A 39 20.25 -11.34 1.60
C LEU A 39 19.96 -10.64 0.25
N ALA A 40 19.01 -9.72 0.19
CA ALA A 40 18.70 -8.99 -1.03
C ALA A 40 19.82 -8.03 -1.44
N VAL A 41 20.41 -7.32 -0.48
CA VAL A 41 21.56 -6.44 -0.70
C VAL A 41 22.77 -7.23 -1.20
N GLU A 42 23.09 -8.37 -0.57
CA GLU A 42 24.19 -9.25 -0.97
C GLU A 42 24.02 -9.80 -2.39
N ASN A 43 22.77 -10.01 -2.81
CA ASN A 43 22.45 -10.42 -4.17
C ASN A 43 22.36 -9.25 -5.16
N GLY A 44 22.62 -8.02 -4.72
CA GLY A 44 22.70 -6.81 -5.56
C GLY A 44 21.36 -6.31 -6.07
N PHE A 45 20.28 -6.53 -5.33
CA PHE A 45 19.00 -5.89 -5.59
C PHE A 45 18.98 -4.44 -5.07
N ASP A 46 18.22 -3.58 -5.74
CA ASP A 46 17.75 -2.35 -5.14
C ASP A 46 16.68 -2.69 -4.10
N VAL A 47 16.92 -2.33 -2.84
CA VAL A 47 16.07 -2.77 -1.73
C VAL A 47 15.32 -1.59 -1.14
N LYS A 48 14.00 -1.76 -1.04
CA LYS A 48 13.09 -0.90 -0.32
C LYS A 48 12.46 -1.67 0.83
N VAL A 49 12.25 -1.02 1.96
CA VAL A 49 11.59 -1.64 3.12
C VAL A 49 10.34 -0.86 3.45
N ASN A 50 9.22 -1.56 3.44
CA ASN A 50 7.90 -1.01 3.71
C ASN A 50 7.55 -1.22 5.19
N ILE A 51 7.61 -0.13 5.98
CA ILE A 51 7.25 -0.13 7.40
C ILE A 51 5.73 0.02 7.50
N PRO A 52 5.04 -0.91 8.19
CA PRO A 52 3.58 -0.88 8.27
C PRO A 52 3.05 0.32 9.08
N VAL A 53 1.74 0.54 9.01
CA VAL A 53 1.05 1.37 10.00
C VAL A 53 1.21 0.73 11.38
N ILE A 54 1.78 1.46 12.34
CA ILE A 54 2.24 0.88 13.60
C ILE A 54 1.22 1.14 14.71
N PHE A 55 0.96 0.08 15.49
CA PHE A 55 0.25 0.20 16.76
C PHE A 55 1.19 0.68 17.86
N GLU A 56 0.64 1.31 18.87
CA GLU A 56 1.41 1.84 20.00
C GLU A 56 2.28 0.77 20.67
N ASP A 57 1.75 -0.45 20.79
CA ASP A 57 2.45 -1.58 21.42
C ASP A 57 3.73 -2.01 20.67
N PHE A 58 3.84 -1.72 19.40
CA PHE A 58 4.98 -2.08 18.55
C PHE A 58 5.85 -0.87 18.15
N LEU A 59 5.50 0.33 18.60
CA LEU A 59 6.10 1.56 18.11
C LEU A 59 7.63 1.61 18.36
N ASP A 60 8.07 1.27 19.54
CA ASP A 60 9.50 1.33 19.88
C ASP A 60 10.29 0.25 19.13
N GLU A 61 9.77 -0.98 19.02
CA GLU A 61 10.37 -2.05 18.23
C GLU A 61 10.60 -1.63 16.78
N PHE A 62 9.59 -1.08 16.12
CA PHE A 62 9.71 -0.66 14.72
C PHE A 62 10.58 0.57 14.51
N LYS A 63 10.63 1.48 15.46
CA LYS A 63 11.58 2.61 15.44
C LYS A 63 13.03 2.11 15.51
N GLU A 64 13.32 1.20 16.42
CA GLU A 64 14.66 0.63 16.57
C GLU A 64 15.07 -0.15 15.33
N GLU A 65 14.16 -0.94 14.78
CA GLU A 65 14.43 -1.73 13.58
C GLU A 65 14.64 -0.86 12.34
N ALA A 66 13.80 0.15 12.12
CA ALA A 66 13.99 1.08 11.01
C ALA A 66 15.34 1.83 11.12
N CYS A 67 15.71 2.27 12.32
CA CYS A 67 17.01 2.89 12.57
C CYS A 67 18.16 1.92 12.26
N ARG A 68 18.08 0.68 12.72
CA ARG A 68 19.09 -0.34 12.47
C ARG A 68 19.26 -0.58 10.97
N ILE A 69 18.19 -0.74 10.22
CA ILE A 69 18.25 -0.92 8.77
C ILE A 69 18.92 0.28 8.10
N ILE A 70 18.57 1.51 8.49
CA ILE A 70 19.16 2.73 7.94
C ILE A 70 20.67 2.81 8.22
N GLU A 71 21.10 2.41 9.42
CA GLU A 71 22.50 2.49 9.85
C GLU A 71 23.35 1.37 9.23
N GLU A 72 22.83 0.15 9.14
CA GLU A 72 23.54 -1.00 8.57
C GLU A 72 23.55 -1.02 7.03
N TYR A 73 22.45 -0.52 6.42
CA TYR A 73 22.26 -0.54 4.97
C TYR A 73 21.88 0.85 4.43
N PRO A 74 22.86 1.78 4.35
CA PRO A 74 22.59 3.16 3.97
C PRO A 74 22.03 3.34 2.55
N GLN A 75 22.12 2.33 1.69
CA GLN A 75 21.53 2.33 0.35
C GLN A 75 20.06 1.93 0.33
N VAL A 76 19.55 1.30 1.39
CA VAL A 76 18.15 0.86 1.49
C VAL A 76 17.22 2.05 1.73
N LYS A 77 16.15 2.15 0.97
CA LYS A 77 15.13 3.17 1.13
C LYS A 77 14.01 2.66 2.04
N ILE A 78 13.68 3.43 3.06
CA ILE A 78 12.52 3.14 3.93
C ILE A 78 11.28 3.83 3.39
N PHE A 79 10.21 3.05 3.22
CA PHE A 79 8.86 3.52 3.01
C PHE A 79 8.10 3.45 4.32
N ALA A 80 7.40 4.50 4.70
CA ALA A 80 6.52 4.47 5.84
C ALA A 80 5.05 4.66 5.42
N ASN A 81 4.16 4.02 6.17
CA ASN A 81 2.72 4.04 5.92
C ASN A 81 1.95 4.91 6.92
N ASP A 82 2.64 5.61 7.81
CA ASP A 82 2.06 6.64 8.67
C ASP A 82 2.99 7.85 8.84
N TRP A 83 2.37 9.00 9.09
CA TRP A 83 3.07 10.26 9.26
C TRP A 83 3.94 10.30 10.51
N GLY A 84 3.55 9.59 11.58
CA GLY A 84 4.30 9.57 12.83
C GLY A 84 5.67 8.94 12.65
N MET A 85 5.76 7.84 11.89
CA MET A 85 7.03 7.20 11.55
C MET A 85 7.90 8.11 10.68
N LEU A 86 7.33 8.78 9.66
CA LEU A 86 8.07 9.73 8.83
C LEU A 86 8.65 10.88 9.64
N TYR A 87 7.86 11.48 10.53
CA TYR A 87 8.34 12.52 11.45
C TYR A 87 9.49 12.04 12.32
N TYR A 88 9.37 10.85 12.88
CA TYR A 88 10.40 10.25 13.71
C TYR A 88 11.69 10.01 12.92
N LEU A 89 11.60 9.41 11.74
CA LEU A 89 12.75 9.09 10.91
C LEU A 89 13.44 10.34 10.39
N HIS A 90 12.68 11.33 9.90
CA HIS A 90 13.25 12.61 9.46
C HIS A 90 13.92 13.36 10.61
N GLY A 91 13.32 13.39 11.81
CA GLY A 91 13.92 14.03 12.98
C GLY A 91 15.25 13.41 13.39
N ARG A 92 15.42 12.10 13.16
CA ARG A 92 16.65 11.38 13.49
C ARG A 92 17.68 11.38 12.36
N TYR A 93 17.23 11.39 11.10
CA TYR A 93 18.06 11.32 9.90
C TYR A 93 17.65 12.42 8.90
N PRO A 94 17.86 13.71 9.22
CA PRO A 94 17.34 14.81 8.38
C PRO A 94 17.96 14.86 6.98
N GLU A 95 19.14 14.25 6.79
CA GLU A 95 19.82 14.18 5.49
C GLU A 95 19.36 13.00 4.60
N ARG A 96 18.47 12.16 5.13
CA ARG A 96 17.97 10.99 4.40
C ARG A 96 16.69 11.31 3.70
N THR A 97 16.47 10.61 2.57
CA THR A 97 15.17 10.62 1.90
C THR A 97 14.38 9.34 2.20
N PHE A 98 13.05 9.46 2.15
CA PHE A 98 12.10 8.42 2.51
C PHE A 98 11.05 8.26 1.42
N GLY A 99 10.37 7.11 1.43
CA GLY A 99 9.20 6.88 0.61
C GLY A 99 7.90 7.00 1.42
N ALA A 100 6.86 7.49 0.79
CA ALA A 100 5.49 7.44 1.30
C ALA A 100 4.79 6.23 0.72
N GLY A 101 4.39 5.28 1.57
CA GLY A 101 3.67 4.08 1.17
C GLY A 101 2.16 4.30 1.03
N LYS A 102 1.44 3.24 0.70
CA LYS A 102 -0.02 3.25 0.44
C LYS A 102 -0.86 3.74 1.61
N GLY A 103 -0.38 3.63 2.84
CA GLY A 103 -1.07 4.17 4.02
C GLY A 103 -1.14 5.69 4.07
N ILE A 104 -0.25 6.37 3.35
CA ILE A 104 -0.20 7.83 3.23
C ILE A 104 -0.78 8.30 1.89
N SER A 105 -0.45 7.58 0.82
CA SER A 105 -0.86 7.88 -0.54
C SER A 105 -2.15 7.15 -0.88
N PHE A 106 -3.24 7.89 -0.99
CA PHE A 106 -4.51 7.34 -1.45
C PHE A 106 -5.25 8.33 -2.34
N THR A 107 -6.15 7.81 -3.18
CA THR A 107 -7.09 8.59 -3.97
C THR A 107 -8.51 8.12 -3.66
N TYR A 108 -9.49 8.96 -3.94
CA TYR A 108 -10.87 8.47 -3.95
C TYR A 108 -11.08 7.41 -5.03
N ALA A 109 -10.26 7.44 -6.08
CA ALA A 109 -10.25 6.46 -7.16
C ALA A 109 -9.87 5.04 -6.67
N ASP A 110 -9.17 4.91 -5.54
CA ASP A 110 -8.87 3.61 -4.92
C ASP A 110 -10.15 2.88 -4.43
N ASN A 111 -11.28 3.57 -4.36
CA ASN A 111 -12.54 2.98 -3.96
C ASN A 111 -13.24 2.32 -5.17
N PRO A 112 -13.62 1.05 -5.12
CA PRO A 112 -14.20 0.31 -6.25
C PRO A 112 -15.57 0.84 -6.72
N TRP A 113 -16.21 1.74 -6.00
CA TRP A 113 -17.49 2.36 -6.37
C TRP A 113 -17.34 3.72 -7.08
N ASN A 114 -16.11 4.21 -7.23
CA ASN A 114 -15.90 5.59 -7.66
C ASN A 114 -16.37 5.88 -9.08
N GLU A 115 -16.29 4.93 -10.00
CA GLU A 115 -16.77 5.17 -11.35
C GLU A 115 -18.25 5.57 -11.37
N HIS A 116 -19.10 4.91 -10.56
CA HIS A 116 -20.51 5.24 -10.49
C HIS A 116 -20.76 6.57 -9.82
N ILE A 117 -20.03 6.87 -8.76
CA ILE A 117 -20.10 8.15 -8.07
C ILE A 117 -19.60 9.25 -9.00
N LEU A 118 -18.45 9.03 -9.66
CA LEU A 118 -17.85 10.00 -10.59
C LEU A 118 -18.75 10.30 -11.77
N LEU A 119 -19.34 9.28 -12.40
CA LEU A 119 -20.23 9.48 -13.56
C LEU A 119 -21.53 10.22 -13.20
N ALA A 120 -21.98 10.11 -11.94
CA ALA A 120 -23.17 10.81 -11.47
C ALA A 120 -22.90 12.28 -11.07
N GLU A 121 -21.64 12.65 -10.87
CA GLU A 121 -21.28 13.98 -10.39
C GLU A 121 -21.02 14.98 -11.52
N LYS A 122 -21.12 16.27 -11.19
CA LYS A 122 -20.77 17.35 -12.13
C LYS A 122 -19.27 17.32 -12.43
N GLU A 123 -18.88 17.61 -13.65
CA GLU A 123 -17.50 17.59 -14.16
C GLU A 123 -16.47 18.23 -13.19
N LYS A 124 -16.82 19.38 -12.60
CA LYS A 124 -15.94 20.05 -11.63
C LYS A 124 -15.65 19.25 -10.34
N TYR A 125 -16.54 18.33 -9.96
CA TYR A 125 -16.34 17.45 -8.81
C TYR A 125 -15.60 16.18 -9.23
N GLN A 126 -15.76 15.74 -10.48
CA GLN A 126 -15.03 14.61 -11.01
C GLN A 126 -13.52 14.81 -10.92
N GLU A 127 -13.03 15.99 -11.28
CA GLU A 127 -11.60 16.34 -11.18
C GLU A 127 -11.11 16.28 -9.73
N ALA A 128 -11.89 16.80 -8.78
CA ALA A 128 -11.53 16.74 -7.36
C ALA A 128 -11.49 15.29 -6.81
N LEU A 129 -12.38 14.42 -7.30
CA LEU A 129 -12.44 13.01 -6.87
C LEU A 129 -11.35 12.14 -7.51
N LYS A 130 -10.84 12.54 -8.67
CA LYS A 130 -9.68 11.90 -9.32
C LYS A 130 -8.34 12.30 -8.68
N ALA A 131 -8.30 13.43 -7.98
CA ALA A 131 -7.09 13.91 -7.36
C ALA A 131 -6.63 12.98 -6.21
N ALA A 132 -5.35 12.70 -6.16
CA ALA A 132 -4.75 12.06 -4.99
C ALA A 132 -4.73 13.06 -3.82
N ASN A 133 -4.89 12.56 -2.59
CA ASN A 133 -4.77 13.37 -1.38
C ASN A 133 -3.44 14.14 -1.31
N MET A 134 -2.41 13.59 -1.93
CA MET A 134 -1.06 14.13 -1.96
C MET A 134 -0.87 15.28 -2.95
N GLN A 135 -1.82 15.54 -3.86
CA GLN A 135 -1.75 16.65 -4.82
C GLN A 135 -2.11 18.01 -4.18
N ASN A 136 -2.52 18.03 -2.91
CA ASN A 136 -2.70 19.28 -2.19
C ASN A 136 -1.35 19.97 -1.99
N PRO A 137 -1.19 21.26 -2.34
CA PRO A 137 0.08 21.98 -2.21
C PRO A 137 0.67 21.94 -0.79
N ASP A 138 -0.16 22.09 0.23
CA ASP A 138 0.31 22.02 1.63
C ASP A 138 0.85 20.63 1.98
N THR A 139 0.26 19.57 1.42
CA THR A 139 0.74 18.20 1.58
C THR A 139 2.06 17.99 0.85
N ILE A 140 2.19 18.51 -0.36
CA ILE A 140 3.44 18.47 -1.15
C ILE A 140 4.57 19.14 -0.38
N ASP A 141 4.33 20.34 0.14
CA ASP A 141 5.30 21.08 0.94
C ASP A 141 5.70 20.30 2.21
N GLN A 142 4.73 19.70 2.88
CA GLN A 142 4.99 18.88 4.07
C GLN A 142 5.80 17.64 3.74
N MET A 143 5.53 16.96 2.63
CA MET A 143 6.30 15.81 2.18
C MET A 143 7.75 16.20 1.87
N LYS A 144 7.95 17.27 1.12
CA LYS A 144 9.30 17.80 0.82
C LYS A 144 10.05 18.17 2.09
N LEU A 145 9.37 18.81 3.07
CA LEU A 145 9.95 19.14 4.37
C LEU A 145 10.40 17.90 5.15
N LEU A 146 9.67 16.79 5.04
CA LEU A 146 10.00 15.52 5.70
C LEU A 146 11.00 14.66 4.91
N GLY A 147 11.56 15.17 3.81
CA GLY A 147 12.53 14.46 2.99
C GLY A 147 11.91 13.30 2.20
N ILE A 148 10.60 13.34 1.93
CA ILE A 148 9.96 12.35 1.06
C ILE A 148 10.34 12.69 -0.38
N ASP A 149 10.90 11.73 -1.11
CA ASP A 149 11.26 11.85 -2.51
C ASP A 149 10.58 10.80 -3.42
N GLU A 150 9.96 9.79 -2.82
CA GLU A 150 9.26 8.74 -3.55
C GLU A 150 7.89 8.44 -2.96
N ILE A 151 6.92 8.14 -3.82
CA ILE A 151 5.54 7.84 -3.42
C ILE A 151 5.04 6.57 -4.13
N GLU A 152 4.30 5.74 -3.40
CA GLU A 152 3.58 4.61 -3.97
C GLU A 152 2.15 5.01 -4.34
N MET A 153 1.71 4.64 -5.54
CA MET A 153 0.36 4.90 -6.05
C MET A 153 -0.27 3.63 -6.62
N SER A 154 -1.58 3.63 -6.74
CA SER A 154 -2.32 2.52 -7.34
C SER A 154 -2.30 2.59 -8.87
N ASP A 155 -2.33 1.43 -9.54
CA ASP A 155 -2.44 1.29 -11.00
C ASP A 155 -3.90 1.48 -11.43
N LEU A 156 -4.32 2.73 -11.62
CA LEU A 156 -5.69 3.09 -11.98
C LEU A 156 -5.71 4.13 -13.09
N GLU A 157 -6.58 3.96 -14.08
CA GLU A 157 -6.83 4.95 -15.14
C GLU A 157 -7.16 6.33 -14.55
N LEU A 158 -7.97 6.38 -13.48
CA LEU A 158 -8.34 7.62 -12.82
C LEU A 158 -7.17 8.34 -12.13
N SER A 159 -6.04 7.66 -11.93
CA SER A 159 -4.84 8.22 -11.28
C SER A 159 -3.77 8.72 -12.24
N GLU A 160 -3.93 8.56 -13.55
CA GLU A 160 -2.92 8.93 -14.56
C GLU A 160 -2.47 10.40 -14.47
N GLY A 161 -3.42 11.32 -14.30
CA GLY A 161 -3.11 12.73 -14.10
C GLY A 161 -2.32 13.02 -12.83
N ALA A 162 -2.53 12.22 -11.78
CA ALA A 162 -1.79 12.33 -10.52
C ALA A 162 -0.34 11.85 -10.66
N TYR A 163 -0.05 10.81 -11.45
CA TYR A 163 1.33 10.34 -11.68
C TYR A 163 2.19 11.45 -12.26
N LYS A 164 1.71 12.07 -13.36
CA LYS A 164 2.42 13.17 -14.00
C LYS A 164 2.59 14.34 -13.05
N HIS A 165 1.54 14.74 -12.34
CA HIS A 165 1.58 15.87 -11.43
C HIS A 165 2.65 15.66 -10.32
N MET A 166 2.65 14.51 -9.68
CA MET A 166 3.60 14.23 -8.61
C MET A 166 5.05 14.12 -9.14
N ASN A 167 5.22 13.60 -10.36
CA ASN A 167 6.53 13.60 -11.00
C ASN A 167 7.01 15.02 -11.36
N ASP A 168 6.13 15.88 -11.88
CA ASP A 168 6.42 17.30 -12.16
C ASP A 168 6.80 18.06 -10.88
N GLU A 169 6.25 17.67 -9.72
CA GLU A 169 6.61 18.18 -8.40
C GLU A 169 7.96 17.64 -7.86
N GLY A 170 8.59 16.72 -8.59
CA GLY A 170 9.92 16.19 -8.29
C GLY A 170 9.93 14.89 -7.49
N PHE A 171 8.79 14.22 -7.33
CA PHE A 171 8.74 12.90 -6.69
C PHE A 171 9.00 11.78 -7.69
N ILE A 172 9.66 10.73 -7.21
CA ILE A 172 9.70 9.43 -7.87
C ILE A 172 8.33 8.77 -7.65
N VAL A 173 7.65 8.37 -8.73
CA VAL A 173 6.35 7.72 -8.65
C VAL A 173 6.52 6.23 -8.91
N SER A 174 6.15 5.42 -7.92
CA SER A 174 6.12 3.96 -7.98
C SER A 174 4.66 3.49 -8.01
N VAL A 175 4.30 2.63 -8.97
CA VAL A 175 2.92 2.19 -9.16
C VAL A 175 2.77 0.70 -8.89
N ASN A 176 1.86 0.36 -7.98
CA ASN A 176 1.51 -1.02 -7.63
C ASN A 176 0.55 -1.61 -8.66
N LYS A 177 1.02 -2.61 -9.42
CA LYS A 177 0.25 -3.31 -10.42
C LYS A 177 -0.64 -4.41 -9.85
N GLY A 178 -1.82 -4.54 -10.43
CA GLY A 178 -2.68 -5.70 -10.27
C GLY A 178 -3.73 -5.57 -9.19
N MET A 179 -3.43 -4.92 -8.07
CA MET A 179 -4.39 -4.68 -6.99
C MET A 179 -4.29 -3.28 -6.42
N THR A 180 -5.43 -2.77 -6.01
CA THR A 180 -5.55 -1.49 -5.32
C THR A 180 -5.94 -1.73 -3.88
N VAL A 181 -5.26 -1.08 -2.96
CA VAL A 181 -5.63 -1.07 -1.55
C VAL A 181 -6.84 -0.16 -1.37
N ALA A 182 -8.02 -0.77 -1.16
CA ALA A 182 -9.26 -0.04 -0.96
C ALA A 182 -9.43 0.48 0.47
N THR A 183 -8.97 -0.29 1.45
CA THR A 183 -9.02 0.13 2.86
C THR A 183 -7.81 -0.36 3.63
N MET A 184 -7.38 0.44 4.57
CA MET A 184 -6.43 0.08 5.63
C MET A 184 -7.02 0.39 6.98
N SER A 185 -6.77 -0.45 7.98
CA SER A 185 -7.17 -0.15 9.34
C SER A 185 -6.13 -0.65 10.36
N ARG A 186 -6.12 -0.05 11.54
CA ARG A 186 -5.28 -0.54 12.64
C ARG A 186 -5.79 -1.87 13.18
N ALA A 187 -7.09 -2.15 13.09
CA ALA A 187 -7.66 -3.42 13.50
C ALA A 187 -7.58 -4.43 12.36
N CYS A 188 -7.11 -5.64 12.65
CA CYS A 188 -7.02 -6.71 11.67
C CYS A 188 -8.40 -7.14 11.18
N HIS A 189 -8.63 -7.06 9.87
CA HIS A 189 -9.90 -7.47 9.26
C HIS A 189 -10.10 -9.00 9.38
N CYS A 190 -9.03 -9.77 9.18
CA CYS A 190 -9.11 -11.23 9.30
C CYS A 190 -9.48 -11.68 10.71
N LEU A 191 -8.87 -11.11 11.75
CA LEU A 191 -9.22 -11.40 13.15
C LEU A 191 -10.65 -11.01 13.48
N ARG A 192 -11.17 -9.94 12.87
CA ARG A 192 -12.56 -9.53 13.03
C ARG A 192 -13.53 -10.58 12.49
N PHE A 193 -13.21 -11.21 11.36
CA PHE A 193 -14.06 -12.26 10.78
C PHE A 193 -14.13 -13.53 11.64
N VAL A 194 -13.09 -13.80 12.43
CA VAL A 194 -13.04 -14.96 13.34
C VAL A 194 -13.32 -14.60 14.80
N ASP A 195 -13.73 -13.36 15.06
CA ASP A 195 -14.07 -12.82 16.41
C ASP A 195 -12.91 -12.95 17.42
N LYS A 196 -11.70 -12.62 16.97
CA LYS A 196 -10.45 -12.74 17.75
C LYS A 196 -9.61 -11.47 17.75
N LEU A 197 -10.26 -10.30 17.77
CA LEU A 197 -9.55 -9.02 17.78
C LEU A 197 -8.66 -8.81 19.01
N ASP A 198 -8.98 -9.46 20.11
CA ASP A 198 -8.18 -9.49 21.34
C ASP A 198 -6.85 -10.25 21.19
N GLU A 199 -6.73 -11.13 20.18
CA GLU A 199 -5.50 -11.86 19.87
C GLU A 199 -4.54 -11.09 18.93
N MET A 200 -4.79 -9.81 18.62
CA MET A 200 -4.04 -9.06 17.62
C MET A 200 -2.52 -8.97 17.91
N GLY A 201 -2.13 -8.92 19.18
CA GLY A 201 -0.73 -8.96 19.61
C GLY A 201 -0.04 -10.31 19.41
N ASN A 202 -0.81 -11.41 19.31
CA ASN A 202 -0.33 -12.79 19.21
C ASN A 202 -1.02 -13.51 18.03
N CYS A 203 -1.14 -12.85 16.91
CA CYS A 203 -1.82 -13.38 15.74
C CYS A 203 -1.18 -14.70 15.28
N MET A 204 -2.03 -15.70 15.01
CA MET A 204 -1.67 -17.03 14.53
C MET A 204 -1.88 -17.18 13.03
N ASP A 205 -1.65 -16.13 12.26
CA ASP A 205 -1.71 -16.12 10.78
C ASP A 205 -3.06 -16.52 10.18
N TYR A 206 -4.14 -15.96 10.69
CA TYR A 206 -5.48 -16.22 10.17
C TYR A 206 -5.68 -15.73 8.72
N CYS A 207 -4.73 -14.96 8.18
CA CYS A 207 -4.76 -14.42 6.82
C CYS A 207 -3.91 -15.19 5.81
N THR A 208 -3.24 -16.29 6.18
CA THR A 208 -2.31 -17.04 5.32
C THR A 208 -2.86 -17.53 3.98
N LYS A 209 -4.17 -17.49 3.80
CA LYS A 209 -4.83 -17.88 2.54
C LYS A 209 -5.56 -16.73 1.85
N GLY A 210 -5.49 -15.51 2.41
CA GLY A 210 -6.38 -14.44 2.01
C GLY A 210 -7.86 -14.79 2.19
N ILE A 211 -8.70 -13.83 2.47
CA ILE A 211 -10.16 -14.02 2.49
C ILE A 211 -10.70 -13.29 1.28
N VAL A 212 -11.17 -14.06 0.28
CA VAL A 212 -11.83 -13.45 -0.87
C VAL A 212 -13.29 -13.20 -0.49
N LEU A 213 -13.69 -11.95 -0.55
CA LEU A 213 -15.04 -11.50 -0.30
C LEU A 213 -15.66 -11.02 -1.60
N SER A 214 -16.78 -11.63 -1.99
CA SER A 214 -17.66 -11.01 -2.96
C SER A 214 -18.38 -9.83 -2.27
N ILE A 215 -18.22 -8.63 -2.81
CA ILE A 215 -18.99 -7.47 -2.34
C ILE A 215 -20.49 -7.75 -2.44
N LYS A 216 -20.91 -8.50 -3.43
CA LYS A 216 -22.30 -8.93 -3.61
C LYS A 216 -22.81 -9.67 -2.37
N ASP A 217 -22.04 -10.63 -1.87
CA ASP A 217 -22.43 -11.41 -0.70
C ASP A 217 -22.40 -10.57 0.58
N TYR A 218 -21.44 -9.65 0.69
CA TYR A 218 -21.38 -8.71 1.81
C TYR A 218 -22.63 -7.81 1.85
N TYR A 219 -23.06 -7.27 0.72
CA TYR A 219 -24.28 -6.46 0.66
C TYR A 219 -25.54 -7.27 0.96
N ASP A 220 -25.60 -8.51 0.50
CA ASP A 220 -26.75 -9.38 0.79
C ASP A 220 -26.81 -9.76 2.29
N MET A 221 -25.67 -9.89 2.97
CA MET A 221 -25.59 -10.14 4.41
C MET A 221 -25.83 -8.87 5.26
N ALA A 222 -25.34 -7.72 4.81
CA ALA A 222 -25.47 -6.45 5.54
C ALA A 222 -26.86 -5.79 5.38
N ASN A 223 -27.67 -6.26 4.44
CA ASN A 223 -28.85 -5.55 3.94
C ASN A 223 -30.18 -5.92 4.62
N ASN A 224 -30.15 -6.51 5.82
CA ASN A 224 -31.41 -6.75 6.52
C ASN A 224 -32.21 -5.47 6.82
N ASP A 225 -31.62 -4.27 6.74
CA ASP A 225 -32.26 -2.98 7.06
C ASP A 225 -31.94 -1.80 6.13
N HIS A 226 -31.21 -1.98 5.01
CA HIS A 226 -30.80 -0.87 4.15
C HIS A 226 -31.36 -0.98 2.72
N LYS A 227 -31.52 0.18 2.06
CA LYS A 227 -32.02 0.28 0.69
C LYS A 227 -31.25 -0.66 -0.23
N PRO A 228 -31.93 -1.44 -1.08
CA PRO A 228 -31.28 -2.36 -1.99
C PRO A 228 -30.31 -1.60 -2.91
N VAL A 229 -29.10 -2.09 -3.02
CA VAL A 229 -28.13 -1.62 -4.02
C VAL A 229 -28.68 -1.98 -5.40
N SER A 230 -28.58 -1.05 -6.35
CA SER A 230 -29.12 -1.31 -7.69
C SER A 230 -28.46 -2.54 -8.35
N PRO A 231 -29.19 -3.28 -9.18
CA PRO A 231 -28.62 -4.42 -9.92
C PRO A 231 -27.39 -4.04 -10.73
N GLU A 232 -27.37 -2.82 -11.30
CA GLU A 232 -26.24 -2.29 -12.06
C GLU A 232 -25.01 -2.15 -11.15
N THR A 233 -25.18 -1.58 -9.95
CA THR A 233 -24.08 -1.45 -8.99
C THR A 233 -23.56 -2.82 -8.54
N LYS A 234 -24.44 -3.80 -8.33
CA LYS A 234 -24.04 -5.19 -7.99
C LYS A 234 -23.24 -5.89 -9.10
N SER A 235 -23.51 -5.57 -10.38
CA SER A 235 -22.87 -6.23 -11.51
C SER A 235 -21.41 -5.80 -11.75
N ILE A 236 -20.97 -4.69 -11.16
CA ILE A 236 -19.71 -4.02 -11.48
C ILE A 236 -18.70 -4.15 -10.32
N GLN A 237 -19.12 -4.70 -9.20
CA GLN A 237 -18.27 -4.78 -8.02
C GLN A 237 -17.27 -5.92 -8.14
N PRO A 238 -15.96 -5.63 -8.04
CA PRO A 238 -14.92 -6.65 -8.06
C PRO A 238 -14.94 -7.45 -6.77
N ASP A 239 -14.36 -8.64 -6.83
CA ASP A 239 -14.02 -9.37 -5.62
C ASP A 239 -12.96 -8.60 -4.83
N MET A 240 -13.11 -8.61 -3.52
CA MET A 240 -12.15 -8.04 -2.59
C MET A 240 -11.31 -9.16 -1.96
N CYS A 241 -10.03 -8.93 -1.83
CA CYS A 241 -9.15 -9.77 -1.04
C CYS A 241 -8.83 -9.07 0.28
N VAL A 242 -9.12 -9.75 1.38
CA VAL A 242 -8.76 -9.28 2.72
C VAL A 242 -7.49 -9.98 3.14
N ASP A 243 -6.44 -9.20 3.39
CA ASP A 243 -5.15 -9.67 3.86
C ASP A 243 -4.74 -8.87 5.10
N GLY A 244 -4.79 -9.52 6.25
CA GLY A 244 -4.51 -8.89 7.54
C GLY A 244 -5.37 -7.65 7.79
N ASN A 245 -4.73 -6.50 7.76
CA ASN A 245 -5.34 -5.19 8.08
C ASN A 245 -5.75 -4.40 6.81
N ILE A 246 -5.57 -4.97 5.64
CA ILE A 246 -5.90 -4.32 4.37
C ILE A 246 -7.01 -5.08 3.65
N THR A 247 -7.77 -4.34 2.87
CA THR A 247 -8.67 -4.91 1.87
C THR A 247 -8.23 -4.38 0.52
N MET A 248 -7.98 -5.30 -0.39
CA MET A 248 -7.54 -5.02 -1.74
C MET A 248 -8.63 -5.37 -2.74
N VAL A 249 -8.68 -4.64 -3.84
CA VAL A 249 -9.53 -4.95 -4.99
C VAL A 249 -8.64 -5.16 -6.21
N LYS A 250 -9.02 -6.11 -7.06
CA LYS A 250 -8.34 -6.30 -8.33
C LYS A 250 -8.58 -5.09 -9.20
N ASN A 251 -7.54 -4.56 -9.83
CA ASN A 251 -7.66 -3.41 -10.70
C ASN A 251 -8.61 -3.73 -11.86
N ILE A 252 -9.72 -3.01 -11.89
CA ILE A 252 -10.75 -3.20 -12.93
C ILE A 252 -10.34 -2.45 -14.18
N GLN A 253 -9.77 -1.26 -14.02
CA GLN A 253 -9.29 -0.39 -15.08
C GLN A 253 -7.88 0.08 -14.74
N PRO A 254 -6.86 -0.72 -15.10
CA PRO A 254 -5.47 -0.30 -14.95
C PRO A 254 -5.19 0.93 -15.82
N ALA A 255 -4.22 1.73 -15.43
CA ALA A 255 -3.77 2.86 -16.21
C ALA A 255 -3.34 2.44 -17.62
N GLY A 256 -3.72 3.21 -18.61
CA GLY A 256 -3.26 3.09 -19.99
C GLY A 256 -2.04 3.98 -20.28
N ASP A 257 -1.88 5.06 -19.49
CA ASP A 257 -0.78 6.02 -19.59
C ASP A 257 0.01 6.08 -18.28
N TYR A 258 1.28 5.69 -18.34
CA TYR A 258 2.22 5.72 -17.23
C TYR A 258 3.21 6.89 -17.32
N THR A 259 2.84 7.97 -18.00
CA THR A 259 3.66 9.19 -18.04
C THR A 259 3.90 9.72 -16.63
N GLY A 260 5.17 9.88 -16.26
CA GLY A 260 5.59 10.29 -14.91
C GLY A 260 5.86 9.13 -13.94
N VAL A 261 5.54 7.88 -14.30
CA VAL A 261 5.86 6.71 -13.48
C VAL A 261 7.32 6.31 -13.68
N SER A 262 8.02 6.13 -12.59
CA SER A 262 9.44 5.75 -12.56
C SER A 262 9.66 4.26 -12.27
N CYS A 263 8.75 3.64 -11.52
CA CYS A 263 8.86 2.26 -11.11
C CYS A 263 7.51 1.55 -11.14
N MET A 264 7.51 0.31 -11.62
CA MET A 264 6.33 -0.58 -11.55
C MET A 264 6.60 -1.63 -10.49
N ILE A 265 5.68 -1.73 -9.52
CA ILE A 265 5.74 -2.70 -8.43
C ILE A 265 4.80 -3.86 -8.77
N HIS A 266 5.33 -5.07 -8.72
CA HIS A 266 4.54 -6.30 -8.86
C HIS A 266 4.43 -6.96 -7.49
N ASP A 267 3.22 -7.08 -6.98
CA ASP A 267 2.95 -7.69 -5.70
C ASP A 267 2.93 -9.22 -5.85
N GLU A 268 3.83 -9.92 -5.17
CA GLU A 268 3.95 -11.37 -5.24
C GLU A 268 2.72 -12.09 -4.65
N ARG A 269 2.03 -11.46 -3.68
CA ARG A 269 0.80 -11.99 -3.07
C ARG A 269 -0.33 -12.22 -4.08
N ILE A 270 -0.25 -11.55 -5.22
CA ILE A 270 -1.29 -11.54 -6.27
C ILE A 270 -1.02 -12.57 -7.35
N MET A 271 0.22 -12.99 -7.49
CA MET A 271 0.63 -13.87 -8.60
C MET A 271 0.07 -15.29 -8.46
N ASP A 272 -0.44 -15.66 -7.28
CA ASP A 272 -0.97 -16.99 -6.95
C ASP A 272 -2.50 -17.00 -6.74
N ILE A 273 -3.23 -15.89 -7.03
CA ILE A 273 -4.70 -15.79 -6.99
C ILE A 273 -5.26 -15.70 -8.47
#